data_9cb1889b59238c5043a77aad35cb7209
#
_entry.id   9cb1889b59238c5043a77aad35cb7209
#
_cell.length_a   1.000
_cell.length_b   1.000
_cell.length_c   1.000
_cell.angle_alpha   90.00
_cell.angle_beta   90.00
_cell.angle_gamma   90.00
#
_symmetry.space_group_name_H-M   'P 1'
#
loop_
_entity.id
_entity.type
_entity.pdbx_description
1 polymer ?
#
loop_
_entity_poly.entity_id
_entity_poly.type
_entity_poly.pdbx_seq_one_letter_code
_entity_poly.pdbx_strand_id
1 'polypeptide(L)'
;MTINRRQLLASSIIAPFASLPSLASAADLCSVPQAWDKTYDVIVIGSGGAGLSAGIVAKEKGANTVVLEKLPFPGGNTMVSGGGLNAAIEADYKKAGVKDSPQLHTEQTLAAGDNRADPELVKTLCEKVPESVEWLNRVGPVITRPSHTTWHA
;
A
#
# COMPACT_ATOMS: atom_id res chain seq x y z
N MET A 1 -24.31 28.92 -52.08
CA MET A 1 -23.45 27.81 -52.47
C MET A 1 -22.91 27.20 -51.19
N THR A 2 -23.62 26.14 -50.69
CA THR A 2 -23.32 25.51 -49.38
C THR A 2 -22.34 24.36 -49.62
N ILE A 3 -21.14 24.51 -49.12
CA ILE A 3 -20.10 23.45 -49.19
C ILE A 3 -20.47 22.33 -48.20
N ASN A 4 -20.67 21.14 -48.71
CA ASN A 4 -21.03 19.94 -47.91
C ASN A 4 -19.77 19.39 -47.26
N ARG A 5 -19.86 19.00 -45.95
CA ARG A 5 -18.77 18.43 -45.13
C ARG A 5 -18.04 17.25 -45.81
N ARG A 6 -18.68 16.53 -46.71
CA ARG A 6 -18.08 15.42 -47.47
C ARG A 6 -17.12 15.89 -48.56
N GLN A 7 -17.24 17.13 -49.02
CA GLN A 7 -16.35 17.68 -50.07
C GLN A 7 -15.07 18.27 -49.51
N LEU A 8 -15.04 18.58 -48.20
CA LEU A 8 -13.81 19.05 -47.50
C LEU A 8 -12.84 17.89 -47.24
N LEU A 9 -13.27 16.65 -47.23
CA LEU A 9 -12.43 15.49 -46.98
C LEU A 9 -11.76 14.94 -48.26
N ALA A 10 -12.21 15.39 -49.45
CA ALA A 10 -11.64 14.94 -50.72
C ALA A 10 -10.47 15.78 -51.23
N SER A 11 -10.11 16.89 -50.56
CA SER A 11 -9.02 17.79 -50.96
C SER A 11 -7.80 17.62 -50.06
N SER A 12 -7.59 16.45 -49.45
CA SER A 12 -6.37 16.17 -48.69
C SER A 12 -5.23 15.99 -49.69
N ILE A 13 -4.50 17.07 -49.84
CA ILE A 13 -3.23 17.17 -50.51
C ILE A 13 -2.31 16.06 -49.99
N ILE A 14 -1.86 15.19 -50.87
CA ILE A 14 -0.74 14.28 -50.63
C ILE A 14 0.50 15.14 -50.48
N ALA A 15 0.77 15.64 -49.29
CA ALA A 15 2.08 16.17 -48.92
C ALA A 15 3.03 14.96 -48.78
N PRO A 16 4.27 15.04 -49.30
CA PRO A 16 5.22 13.95 -49.14
C PRO A 16 5.51 13.78 -47.66
N PHE A 17 5.19 12.61 -47.15
CA PHE A 17 5.48 12.16 -45.79
C PHE A 17 6.98 11.81 -45.69
N ALA A 18 7.85 12.78 -45.96
CA ALA A 18 9.28 12.63 -45.81
C ALA A 18 9.70 13.46 -44.59
N SER A 19 10.02 12.73 -43.52
CA SER A 19 10.57 13.18 -42.22
C SER A 19 9.56 13.39 -41.07
N LEU A 20 8.76 12.35 -40.75
CA LEU A 20 8.41 12.19 -39.35
C LEU A 20 9.68 11.72 -38.63
N PRO A 21 10.08 12.39 -37.52
CA PRO A 21 11.13 11.82 -36.67
C PRO A 21 10.66 10.43 -36.27
N SER A 22 11.51 9.45 -36.45
CA SER A 22 11.28 8.07 -36.00
C SER A 22 10.75 8.15 -34.58
N LEU A 23 9.50 7.70 -34.38
CA LEU A 23 8.98 7.50 -33.03
C LEU A 23 9.96 6.54 -32.37
N ALA A 24 10.77 7.08 -31.44
CA ALA A 24 11.65 6.25 -30.63
C ALA A 24 10.82 5.08 -30.10
N SER A 25 11.24 3.86 -30.41
CA SER A 25 10.55 2.68 -29.96
C SER A 25 10.45 2.72 -28.43
N ALA A 26 9.29 2.39 -27.87
CA ALA A 26 9.16 2.30 -26.41
C ALA A 26 10.20 1.35 -25.79
N ALA A 27 10.77 0.46 -26.59
CA ALA A 27 11.89 -0.41 -26.22
C ALA A 27 13.17 0.39 -25.90
N ASP A 28 13.42 1.54 -26.54
CA ASP A 28 14.60 2.37 -26.27
C ASP A 28 14.47 3.14 -24.94
N LEU A 29 13.24 3.32 -24.44
CA LEU A 29 12.98 3.99 -23.16
C LEU A 29 13.15 3.06 -21.94
N CYS A 30 13.25 1.77 -22.17
CA CYS A 30 13.35 0.71 -21.15
C CYS A 30 14.61 -0.14 -21.30
N SER A 31 15.72 0.42 -21.82
CA SER A 31 16.97 -0.31 -21.85
C SER A 31 17.44 -0.62 -20.42
N VAL A 32 17.63 -1.91 -20.14
CA VAL A 32 18.19 -2.34 -18.84
C VAL A 32 19.65 -1.87 -18.77
N PRO A 33 20.05 -1.16 -17.69
CA PRO A 33 21.43 -0.73 -17.52
C PRO A 33 22.39 -1.93 -17.65
N GLN A 34 23.51 -1.72 -18.33
CA GLN A 34 24.55 -2.75 -18.50
C GLN A 34 25.36 -2.99 -17.21
N ALA A 35 25.32 -2.03 -16.30
CA ALA A 35 25.93 -2.14 -14.97
C ALA A 35 25.05 -1.46 -13.93
N TRP A 36 25.10 -2.00 -12.72
CA TRP A 36 24.39 -1.49 -11.56
C TRP A 36 25.39 -1.06 -10.48
N ASP A 37 25.16 0.08 -9.83
CA ASP A 37 26.02 0.54 -8.72
C ASP A 37 25.92 -0.39 -7.50
N LYS A 38 24.74 -0.96 -7.28
CA LYS A 38 24.45 -1.84 -6.14
C LYS A 38 23.46 -2.92 -6.52
N THR A 39 23.57 -4.06 -5.85
CA THR A 39 22.65 -5.20 -6.02
C THR A 39 22.11 -5.61 -4.65
N TYR A 40 20.82 -5.91 -4.60
CA TYR A 40 20.10 -6.35 -3.41
C TYR A 40 19.22 -7.54 -3.73
N ASP A 41 18.98 -8.41 -2.73
CA ASP A 41 18.03 -9.53 -2.87
C ASP A 41 16.59 -9.04 -2.85
N VAL A 42 16.32 -7.99 -2.04
CA VAL A 42 14.99 -7.38 -1.91
C VAL A 42 15.08 -5.86 -1.98
N ILE A 43 14.30 -5.26 -2.85
CA ILE A 43 14.14 -3.82 -2.96
C ILE A 43 12.70 -3.46 -2.58
N VAL A 44 12.54 -2.69 -1.52
CA VAL A 44 11.25 -2.18 -1.06
C VAL A 44 11.09 -0.73 -1.50
N ILE A 45 10.01 -0.39 -2.16
CA ILE A 45 9.72 0.98 -2.62
C ILE A 45 8.69 1.61 -1.69
N GLY A 46 9.10 2.63 -0.97
CA GLY A 46 8.34 3.36 0.03
C GLY A 46 8.60 2.86 1.46
N SER A 47 8.78 3.79 2.39
CA SER A 47 9.08 3.53 3.81
C SER A 47 7.88 3.78 4.73
N GLY A 48 6.66 3.68 4.23
CA GLY A 48 5.46 3.63 5.07
C GLY A 48 5.38 2.32 5.87
N GLY A 49 4.34 2.16 6.70
CA GLY A 49 4.20 1.00 7.58
C GLY A 49 4.33 -0.35 6.86
N ALA A 50 3.71 -0.50 5.70
CA ALA A 50 3.81 -1.74 4.91
C ALA A 50 5.24 -1.99 4.39
N GLY A 51 5.89 -0.95 3.84
CA GLY A 51 7.24 -1.07 3.31
C GLY A 51 8.27 -1.37 4.40
N LEU A 52 8.20 -0.67 5.53
CA LEU A 52 9.10 -0.95 6.67
C LEU A 52 8.89 -2.36 7.21
N SER A 53 7.64 -2.82 7.35
CA SER A 53 7.34 -4.19 7.78
C SER A 53 7.92 -5.23 6.83
N ALA A 54 7.75 -5.03 5.51
CA ALA A 54 8.31 -5.91 4.50
C ALA A 54 9.85 -5.93 4.57
N GLY A 55 10.49 -4.76 4.71
CA GLY A 55 11.94 -4.64 4.83
C GLY A 55 12.49 -5.33 6.07
N ILE A 56 11.83 -5.18 7.22
CA ILE A 56 12.22 -5.83 8.47
C ILE A 56 12.14 -7.36 8.32
N VAL A 57 11.01 -7.87 7.84
CA VAL A 57 10.82 -9.32 7.65
C VAL A 57 11.82 -9.89 6.65
N ALA A 58 12.08 -9.20 5.54
CA ALA A 58 13.10 -9.63 4.58
C ALA A 58 14.49 -9.71 5.23
N LYS A 59 14.83 -8.70 6.03
CA LYS A 59 16.11 -8.67 6.77
C LYS A 59 16.19 -9.77 7.82
N GLU A 60 15.14 -10.04 8.58
CA GLU A 60 15.06 -11.16 9.55
C GLU A 60 15.28 -12.52 8.88
N LYS A 61 14.88 -12.65 7.61
CA LYS A 61 15.11 -13.86 6.79
C LYS A 61 16.52 -13.91 6.17
N GLY A 62 17.39 -12.96 6.46
CA GLY A 62 18.77 -12.91 6.00
C GLY A 62 18.98 -12.27 4.64
N ALA A 63 17.94 -11.73 4.01
CA ALA A 63 18.06 -11.06 2.72
C ALA A 63 18.85 -9.75 2.81
N ASN A 64 19.71 -9.49 1.82
CA ASN A 64 20.32 -8.17 1.62
C ASN A 64 19.24 -7.22 1.08
N THR A 65 18.73 -6.35 1.96
CA THR A 65 17.50 -5.57 1.69
C THR A 65 17.79 -4.08 1.69
N VAL A 66 17.18 -3.36 0.75
CA VAL A 66 17.14 -1.89 0.72
C VAL A 66 15.71 -1.39 0.69
N VAL A 67 15.46 -0.29 1.41
CA VAL A 67 14.21 0.45 1.34
C VAL A 67 14.50 1.79 0.66
N LEU A 68 13.80 2.07 -0.43
CA LEU A 68 13.90 3.32 -1.19
C LEU A 68 12.73 4.22 -0.82
N GLU A 69 13.02 5.45 -0.42
CA GLU A 69 12.03 6.45 -0.05
C GLU A 69 12.16 7.69 -0.95
N LYS A 70 11.04 8.20 -1.42
CA LYS A 70 10.97 9.40 -2.26
C LYS A 70 11.16 10.68 -1.44
N LEU A 71 10.63 10.70 -0.22
CA LEU A 71 10.68 11.85 0.67
C LEU A 71 12.01 11.88 1.43
N PRO A 72 12.43 13.04 1.95
CA PRO A 72 13.67 13.17 2.72
C PRO A 72 13.60 12.52 4.12
N PHE A 73 12.44 11.97 4.50
CA PHE A 73 12.22 11.30 5.78
C PHE A 73 11.37 10.03 5.59
N PRO A 74 11.63 8.97 6.36
CA PRO A 74 10.85 7.74 6.29
C PRO A 74 9.52 7.87 7.02
N GLY A 75 8.60 6.90 6.81
CA GLY A 75 7.39 6.72 7.59
C GLY A 75 6.09 6.93 6.82
N GLY A 76 6.11 7.73 5.74
CA GLY A 76 4.92 8.00 4.92
C GLY A 76 3.72 8.45 5.76
N ASN A 77 2.51 8.10 5.35
CA ASN A 77 1.28 8.44 6.08
C ASN A 77 1.18 7.73 7.45
N THR A 78 1.90 6.65 7.67
CA THR A 78 1.93 5.96 8.97
C THR A 78 2.50 6.85 10.07
N MET A 79 3.52 7.64 9.75
CA MET A 79 4.14 8.55 10.72
C MET A 79 3.22 9.70 11.16
N VAL A 80 2.30 10.13 10.29
CA VAL A 80 1.35 11.23 10.58
C VAL A 80 -0.02 10.74 11.03
N SER A 81 -0.19 9.42 11.19
CA SER A 81 -1.40 8.83 11.73
C SER A 81 -1.52 9.06 13.23
N GLY A 82 -2.71 8.83 13.80
CA GLY A 82 -2.95 8.92 15.26
C GLY A 82 -2.26 7.80 16.06
N GLY A 83 -1.59 6.85 15.43
CA GLY A 83 -0.84 5.77 16.08
C GLY A 83 -1.70 4.66 16.69
N GLY A 84 -3.02 4.70 16.54
CA GLY A 84 -3.91 3.65 17.02
C GLY A 84 -3.89 2.42 16.11
N LEU A 85 -3.91 1.24 16.73
CA LEU A 85 -4.04 -0.04 16.04
C LEU A 85 -5.09 -0.88 16.78
N ASN A 86 -6.22 -1.13 16.13
CA ASN A 86 -7.29 -1.94 16.67
C ASN A 86 -7.00 -3.43 16.44
N ALA A 87 -7.08 -4.23 17.49
CA ALA A 87 -6.90 -5.67 17.41
C ALA A 87 -7.69 -6.38 18.53
N ALA A 88 -8.47 -7.38 18.17
CA ALA A 88 -9.18 -8.23 19.12
C ALA A 88 -8.21 -9.29 19.70
N ILE A 89 -7.45 -8.92 20.74
CA ILE A 89 -6.47 -9.80 21.38
C ILE A 89 -7.12 -10.52 22.56
N GLU A 90 -7.23 -11.83 22.50
CA GLU A 90 -7.98 -12.65 23.45
C GLU A 90 -7.56 -12.44 24.90
N ALA A 91 -6.27 -12.38 25.18
CA ALA A 91 -5.77 -12.15 26.53
C ALA A 91 -6.19 -10.79 27.11
N ASP A 92 -6.34 -9.79 26.24
CA ASP A 92 -6.69 -8.42 26.68
C ASP A 92 -8.17 -8.25 26.94
N TYR A 93 -9.02 -8.69 26.02
CA TYR A 93 -10.46 -8.54 26.21
C TYR A 93 -10.97 -9.47 27.31
N LYS A 94 -10.40 -10.65 27.53
CA LYS A 94 -10.70 -11.50 28.70
C LYS A 94 -10.29 -10.84 30.00
N LYS A 95 -9.10 -10.23 30.06
CA LYS A 95 -8.63 -9.50 31.24
C LYS A 95 -9.50 -8.27 31.55
N ALA A 96 -9.97 -7.59 30.52
CA ALA A 96 -10.84 -6.43 30.63
C ALA A 96 -12.30 -6.78 30.95
N GLY A 97 -12.69 -8.06 30.88
CA GLY A 97 -14.08 -8.48 31.04
C GLY A 97 -14.99 -8.06 29.87
N VAL A 98 -14.41 -7.75 28.73
CA VAL A 98 -15.13 -7.31 27.54
C VAL A 98 -15.36 -8.50 26.61
N LYS A 99 -16.52 -8.55 25.97
CA LYS A 99 -16.79 -9.52 24.90
C LYS A 99 -16.25 -8.96 23.60
N ASP A 100 -15.23 -9.59 23.06
CA ASP A 100 -14.65 -9.24 21.78
C ASP A 100 -14.18 -10.49 21.06
N SER A 101 -13.98 -10.39 19.74
CA SER A 101 -13.42 -11.45 18.89
C SER A 101 -13.03 -10.86 17.53
N PRO A 102 -12.17 -11.52 16.76
CA PRO A 102 -11.91 -11.13 15.36
C PRO A 102 -13.18 -11.07 14.51
N GLN A 103 -14.17 -11.94 14.78
CA GLN A 103 -15.48 -11.92 14.14
C GLN A 103 -16.23 -10.63 14.44
N LEU A 104 -16.39 -10.30 15.73
CA LEU A 104 -17.09 -9.09 16.16
C LEU A 104 -16.38 -7.84 15.62
N HIS A 105 -15.05 -7.83 15.65
CA HIS A 105 -14.25 -6.76 15.06
C HIS A 105 -14.53 -6.60 13.55
N THR A 106 -14.65 -7.70 12.81
CA THR A 106 -15.01 -7.70 11.39
C THR A 106 -16.40 -7.11 11.17
N GLU A 107 -17.40 -7.58 11.89
CA GLU A 107 -18.79 -7.13 11.79
C GLU A 107 -18.91 -5.64 12.09
N GLN A 108 -18.30 -5.17 13.17
CA GLN A 108 -18.31 -3.76 13.56
C GLN A 108 -17.58 -2.88 12.55
N THR A 109 -16.45 -3.33 12.01
CA THR A 109 -15.69 -2.60 10.99
C THR A 109 -16.50 -2.43 9.71
N LEU A 110 -17.16 -3.48 9.25
CA LEU A 110 -18.04 -3.41 8.07
C LEU A 110 -19.23 -2.49 8.32
N ALA A 111 -19.90 -2.64 9.47
CA ALA A 111 -21.05 -1.80 9.81
C ALA A 111 -20.68 -0.33 9.93
N ALA A 112 -19.58 0.02 10.60
CA ALA A 112 -19.08 1.39 10.73
C ALA A 112 -18.69 2.01 9.38
N GLY A 113 -18.32 1.20 8.40
CA GLY A 113 -18.00 1.62 7.04
C GLY A 113 -19.20 1.57 6.08
N ASP A 114 -20.45 1.51 6.55
CA ASP A 114 -21.66 1.36 5.73
C ASP A 114 -21.60 0.17 4.77
N ASN A 115 -20.87 -0.88 5.12
CA ASN A 115 -20.62 -2.07 4.30
C ASN A 115 -20.03 -1.77 2.90
N ARG A 116 -19.26 -0.68 2.77
CA ARG A 116 -18.62 -0.30 1.50
C ARG A 116 -17.32 -1.02 1.23
N ALA A 117 -16.68 -1.55 2.27
CA ALA A 117 -15.41 -2.27 2.14
C ALA A 117 -15.63 -3.69 1.61
N ASP A 118 -14.58 -4.27 1.01
CA ASP A 118 -14.56 -5.68 0.65
C ASP A 118 -14.58 -6.54 1.93
N PRO A 119 -15.61 -7.40 2.14
CA PRO A 119 -15.75 -8.16 3.37
C PRO A 119 -14.60 -9.14 3.62
N GLU A 120 -14.03 -9.75 2.58
CA GLU A 120 -12.93 -10.72 2.71
C GLU A 120 -11.63 -10.02 3.11
N LEU A 121 -11.40 -8.80 2.62
CA LEU A 121 -10.24 -8.00 3.03
C LEU A 121 -10.36 -7.55 4.49
N VAL A 122 -11.55 -7.08 4.91
CA VAL A 122 -11.80 -6.69 6.31
C VAL A 122 -11.64 -7.89 7.24
N LYS A 123 -12.20 -9.03 6.88
CA LYS A 123 -12.07 -10.29 7.64
C LYS A 123 -10.60 -10.67 7.78
N THR A 124 -9.86 -10.69 6.68
CA THR A 124 -8.42 -11.01 6.69
C THR A 124 -7.64 -10.08 7.62
N LEU A 125 -7.93 -8.77 7.57
CA LEU A 125 -7.31 -7.79 8.46
C LEU A 125 -7.62 -8.11 9.93
N CYS A 126 -8.90 -8.26 10.29
CA CYS A 126 -9.32 -8.46 11.67
C CYS A 126 -8.84 -9.78 12.27
N GLU A 127 -8.73 -10.84 11.45
CA GLU A 127 -8.19 -12.12 11.87
C GLU A 127 -6.66 -12.11 12.06
N LYS A 128 -5.94 -11.28 11.27
CA LYS A 128 -4.47 -11.25 11.25
C LYS A 128 -3.83 -10.16 12.10
N VAL A 129 -4.58 -9.12 12.45
CA VAL A 129 -4.02 -8.01 13.23
C VAL A 129 -3.53 -8.40 14.63
N PRO A 130 -4.11 -9.36 15.37
CA PRO A 130 -3.54 -9.81 16.65
C PRO A 130 -2.10 -10.32 16.51
N GLU A 131 -1.86 -11.15 15.49
CA GLU A 131 -0.53 -11.66 15.15
C GLU A 131 0.45 -10.52 14.80
N SER A 132 -0.04 -9.51 14.08
CA SER A 132 0.73 -8.32 13.73
C SER A 132 1.14 -7.51 14.98
N VAL A 133 0.26 -7.39 15.97
CA VAL A 133 0.58 -6.73 17.26
C VAL A 133 1.66 -7.48 18.03
N GLU A 134 1.60 -8.81 18.06
CA GLU A 134 2.63 -9.63 18.69
C GLU A 134 3.99 -9.45 17.99
N TRP A 135 3.99 -9.42 16.67
CA TRP A 135 5.20 -9.16 15.89
C TRP A 135 5.77 -7.76 16.18
N LEU A 136 4.93 -6.72 16.19
CA LEU A 136 5.35 -5.35 16.51
C LEU A 136 5.94 -5.25 17.91
N ASN A 137 5.38 -5.92 18.90
CA ASN A 137 5.93 -5.96 20.26
C ASN A 137 7.31 -6.63 20.32
N ARG A 138 7.62 -7.53 19.39
CA ARG A 138 8.92 -8.19 19.29
C ARG A 138 9.98 -7.33 18.62
N VAL A 139 9.64 -6.61 17.55
CA VAL A 139 10.59 -5.90 16.70
C VAL A 139 10.67 -4.41 16.95
N GLY A 140 9.70 -3.83 17.64
CA GLY A 140 9.55 -2.41 17.86
C GLY A 140 9.53 -1.98 19.32
N PRO A 141 9.29 -0.70 19.60
CA PRO A 141 9.00 -0.22 20.92
C PRO A 141 7.69 -0.85 21.42
N VAL A 142 7.62 -1.10 22.72
CA VAL A 142 6.44 -1.69 23.37
C VAL A 142 5.19 -0.88 22.99
N ILE A 143 4.22 -1.53 22.37
CA ILE A 143 2.91 -0.93 22.13
C ILE A 143 2.21 -0.86 23.49
N THR A 144 2.10 0.36 24.02
CA THR A 144 1.33 0.60 25.23
C THR A 144 -0.14 0.45 24.89
N ARG A 145 -0.80 -0.49 25.55
CA ARG A 145 -2.25 -0.73 25.39
C ARG A 145 -2.99 0.32 26.21
N PRO A 146 -3.91 1.11 25.64
CA PRO A 146 -4.74 1.96 26.44
C PRO A 146 -5.62 1.08 27.34
N SER A 147 -5.54 1.28 28.64
CA SER A 147 -6.52 0.76 29.58
C SER A 147 -7.83 1.48 29.30
N HIS A 148 -8.78 0.81 28.67
CA HIS A 148 -10.16 1.23 28.45
C HIS A 148 -10.38 2.49 27.60
N THR A 149 -10.51 2.32 26.29
CA THR A 149 -11.29 3.24 25.47
C THR A 149 -12.67 2.61 25.28
N THR A 150 -13.62 2.93 26.12
CA THR A 150 -15.02 2.62 25.86
C THR A 150 -15.51 3.56 24.77
N TRP A 151 -15.64 3.04 23.56
CA TRP A 151 -16.43 3.68 22.52
C TRP A 151 -17.90 3.42 22.86
N HIS A 152 -18.57 4.42 23.38
CA HIS A 152 -20.03 4.41 23.47
C HIS A 152 -20.57 4.72 22.06
N ALA A 153 -21.27 3.75 21.45
CA ALA A 153 -22.11 3.96 20.28
C ALA A 153 -23.39 4.70 20.67
#